data_9c983a7914d1a6e6be67021fc559d2ad
#
_entry.id   9c983a7914d1a6e6be67021fc559d2ad
#
_cell.length_a   1.000
_cell.length_b   1.000
_cell.length_c   1.000
_cell.angle_alpha   90.00
_cell.angle_beta   90.00
_cell.angle_gamma   90.00
#
_symmetry.space_group_name_H-M   'P 1'
#
loop_
_entity.id
_entity.type
_entity.pdbx_description
1 polymer ?
#
loop_
_entity_poly.entity_id
_entity_poly.type
_entity_poly.pdbx_seq_one_letter_code
_entity_poly.pdbx_strand_id
1 'polypeptide(L)'
;MPINPTPELQQRLGRLEFLAHQAVEGFITGMHKSPFHGFSVEFAEHRLHNPGESTRHLDWKLYARTDRMFVKRYEEETNLRCQLVLDASRSMAYPDGVALDDDRMSKLKFAVLASAALIELFRRQRDAVGLSLFAESLDLQTPARSSRAHHRMLYDKLEGLLTEPSEPRPTSAIDALHQIAEATPRRSLILVFSDLLDRAEDPEALVSALQHLRHNKHEVVVFHLLDASTEVDFSFPDRPTRFVDLETGEELKLHPSEVREAYVERMAKLQKTLRDRCGAHGIDWVDVDVSQGVLPVLIGYLTKRAKLF
;
A
#
# COMPACT_ATOMS: atom_id res chain seq x y z
N MET A 1 5.33 17.08 21.27
CA MET A 1 6.77 17.36 21.20
C MET A 1 7.37 16.31 20.26
N PRO A 2 8.07 16.68 19.20
CA PRO A 2 8.79 15.70 18.39
C PRO A 2 9.90 15.10 19.26
N ILE A 3 9.86 13.79 19.42
CA ILE A 3 10.93 13.06 20.11
C ILE A 3 12.14 13.14 19.16
N ASN A 4 13.15 13.92 19.52
CA ASN A 4 14.40 13.95 18.79
C ASN A 4 15.01 12.54 18.84
N PRO A 5 15.20 11.89 17.69
CA PRO A 5 15.75 10.56 17.65
C PRO A 5 17.18 10.56 18.15
N THR A 6 17.52 9.56 18.96
CA THR A 6 18.90 9.39 19.40
C THR A 6 19.81 9.11 18.19
N PRO A 7 21.00 9.72 18.11
CA PRO A 7 21.96 9.51 17.01
C PRO A 7 22.27 8.03 16.75
N GLU A 8 22.17 7.18 17.76
CA GLU A 8 22.36 5.73 17.66
C GLU A 8 21.26 5.04 16.84
N LEU A 9 20.02 5.55 16.85
CA LEU A 9 18.93 4.98 16.06
C LEU A 9 19.12 5.29 14.56
N GLN A 10 19.58 6.49 14.24
CA GLN A 10 19.90 6.90 12.87
C GLN A 10 21.03 6.08 12.24
N GLN A 11 22.02 5.64 13.02
CA GLN A 11 23.12 4.84 12.55
C GLN A 11 22.75 3.35 12.31
N ARG A 12 21.67 2.87 12.95
CA ARG A 12 21.25 1.45 12.88
C ARG A 12 20.18 1.17 11.84
N LEU A 13 19.44 2.18 11.42
CA LEU A 13 18.35 2.08 10.47
C LEU A 13 18.76 2.72 9.15
N GLY A 14 18.31 2.15 8.02
CA GLY A 14 18.37 2.83 6.73
C GLY A 14 17.55 4.12 6.77
N ARG A 15 17.83 5.04 5.86
CA ARG A 15 17.18 6.36 5.84
C ARG A 15 15.66 6.25 5.73
N LEU A 16 15.17 5.41 4.83
CA LEU A 16 13.73 5.20 4.61
C LEU A 16 13.08 4.51 5.82
N GLU A 17 13.73 3.49 6.42
CA GLU A 17 13.28 2.82 7.64
C GLU A 17 13.14 3.82 8.80
N PHE A 18 14.06 4.75 8.90
CA PHE A 18 14.04 5.79 9.92
C PHE A 18 12.87 6.76 9.73
N LEU A 19 12.62 7.24 8.49
CA LEU A 19 11.49 8.11 8.17
C LEU A 19 10.15 7.40 8.44
N ALA A 20 10.05 6.12 8.08
CA ALA A 20 8.88 5.30 8.35
C ALA A 20 8.60 5.15 9.86
N HIS A 21 9.65 4.92 10.66
CA HIS A 21 9.54 4.82 12.10
C HIS A 21 9.03 6.12 12.72
N GLN A 22 9.57 7.28 12.31
CA GLN A 22 9.11 8.59 12.79
C GLN A 22 7.65 8.86 12.41
N ALA A 23 7.27 8.56 11.16
CA ALA A 23 5.92 8.75 10.68
C ALA A 23 4.91 7.94 11.50
N VAL A 24 5.21 6.68 11.79
CA VAL A 24 4.34 5.79 12.55
C VAL A 24 4.31 6.16 14.04
N GLU A 25 5.40 6.62 14.62
CA GLU A 25 5.42 7.11 16.01
C GLU A 25 4.51 8.33 16.21
N GLY A 26 4.59 9.29 15.30
CA GLY A 26 3.69 10.44 15.32
C GLY A 26 2.22 10.06 15.18
N PHE A 27 1.94 9.00 14.40
CA PHE A 27 0.62 8.45 14.17
C PHE A 27 0.06 7.70 15.39
N ILE A 28 0.83 6.76 15.97
CA ILE A 28 0.38 5.93 17.11
C ILE A 28 0.12 6.77 18.36
N THR A 29 0.86 7.86 18.56
CA THR A 29 0.63 8.77 19.69
C THR A 29 -0.76 9.40 19.65
N GLY A 30 -1.39 9.48 18.48
CA GLY A 30 -2.76 10.00 18.27
C GLY A 30 -3.87 8.93 18.24
N MET A 31 -3.55 7.64 18.17
CA MET A 31 -4.54 6.57 18.05
C MET A 31 -4.41 5.55 19.19
N HIS A 32 -5.52 5.35 19.93
CA HIS A 32 -5.57 4.44 21.08
C HIS A 32 -5.73 2.94 20.72
N LYS A 33 -5.95 2.58 19.47
CA LYS A 33 -6.12 1.18 19.01
C LYS A 33 -5.45 0.95 17.66
N SER A 34 -4.90 -0.26 17.45
CA SER A 34 -4.38 -0.68 16.16
C SER A 34 -5.50 -0.78 15.12
N PRO A 35 -5.35 -0.15 13.94
CA PRO A 35 -6.38 -0.16 12.90
C PRO A 35 -6.45 -1.46 12.10
N PHE A 36 -5.47 -2.34 12.25
CA PHE A 36 -5.47 -3.64 11.60
C PHE A 36 -5.68 -4.72 12.66
N HIS A 37 -6.82 -5.36 12.63
CA HIS A 37 -7.04 -6.59 13.35
C HIS A 37 -6.56 -7.73 12.45
N GLY A 38 -5.31 -8.15 12.63
CA GLY A 38 -4.87 -9.47 12.24
C GLY A 38 -5.46 -10.47 13.23
N PHE A 39 -5.79 -11.64 12.75
CA PHE A 39 -6.17 -12.75 13.63
C PHE A 39 -4.90 -13.21 14.35
N SER A 40 -4.72 -12.84 15.60
CA SER A 40 -3.60 -13.25 16.44
C SER A 40 -4.02 -14.42 17.33
N VAL A 41 -3.18 -15.42 17.52
CA VAL A 41 -3.39 -16.47 18.53
C VAL A 41 -2.95 -15.93 19.87
N GLU A 42 -3.79 -15.16 20.55
CA GLU A 42 -3.60 -14.92 21.96
C GLU A 42 -4.14 -16.11 22.76
N PHE A 43 -3.44 -16.41 23.85
CA PHE A 43 -3.96 -17.28 24.87
C PHE A 43 -5.27 -16.68 25.37
N ALA A 44 -6.42 -17.24 24.94
CA ALA A 44 -7.72 -16.69 25.30
C ALA A 44 -8.11 -17.08 26.70
N GLU A 45 -8.07 -18.39 27.01
CA GLU A 45 -8.49 -18.89 28.31
C GLU A 45 -8.05 -20.34 28.57
N HIS A 46 -8.04 -20.74 29.85
CA HIS A 46 -8.01 -22.12 30.24
C HIS A 46 -9.45 -22.65 30.36
N ARG A 47 -9.83 -23.61 29.53
CA ARG A 47 -11.10 -24.32 29.64
C ARG A 47 -10.86 -25.67 30.33
N LEU A 48 -11.77 -26.08 31.21
CA LEU A 48 -11.74 -27.43 31.75
C LEU A 48 -11.81 -28.46 30.63
N HIS A 49 -10.95 -29.48 30.70
CA HIS A 49 -10.92 -30.61 29.77
C HIS A 49 -12.16 -31.48 30.00
N ASN A 50 -12.87 -31.81 28.92
CA ASN A 50 -13.99 -32.75 28.98
C ASN A 50 -13.51 -34.17 28.70
N PRO A 51 -14.11 -35.19 29.37
CA PRO A 51 -13.80 -36.60 29.10
C PRO A 51 -14.00 -36.92 27.60
N GLY A 52 -12.99 -37.52 26.98
CA GLY A 52 -13.01 -37.86 25.53
C GLY A 52 -12.34 -36.88 24.60
N GLU A 53 -11.89 -35.72 25.07
CA GLU A 53 -11.10 -34.78 24.26
C GLU A 53 -9.62 -35.18 24.18
N SER A 54 -8.96 -34.71 23.10
CA SER A 54 -7.53 -34.98 22.91
C SER A 54 -6.67 -34.29 23.97
N THR A 55 -5.75 -35.03 24.55
CA THR A 55 -4.81 -34.58 25.59
C THR A 55 -3.67 -33.73 25.05
N ARG A 56 -3.60 -33.54 23.72
CA ARG A 56 -2.51 -32.84 23.02
C ARG A 56 -2.34 -31.37 23.45
N HIS A 57 -3.42 -30.71 23.85
CA HIS A 57 -3.45 -29.29 24.22
C HIS A 57 -3.62 -29.07 25.73
N LEU A 58 -3.42 -30.11 26.57
CA LEU A 58 -3.45 -29.97 28.00
C LEU A 58 -2.31 -29.11 28.53
N ASP A 59 -2.64 -28.20 29.46
CA ASP A 59 -1.62 -27.47 30.23
C ASP A 59 -1.12 -28.28 31.41
N TRP A 60 -0.06 -29.04 31.16
CA TRP A 60 0.57 -29.88 32.18
C TRP A 60 1.14 -29.11 33.38
N LYS A 61 1.55 -27.83 33.16
CA LYS A 61 2.04 -26.97 34.25
C LYS A 61 0.92 -26.53 35.17
N LEU A 62 -0.25 -26.22 34.60
CA LEU A 62 -1.42 -25.84 35.38
C LEU A 62 -2.02 -27.08 36.10
N TYR A 63 -2.04 -28.22 35.41
CA TYR A 63 -2.44 -29.49 36.02
C TYR A 63 -1.61 -29.81 37.28
N ALA A 64 -0.29 -29.70 37.19
CA ALA A 64 0.62 -29.94 38.32
C ALA A 64 0.41 -29.01 39.53
N ARG A 65 -0.23 -27.86 39.33
CA ARG A 65 -0.52 -26.89 40.42
C ARG A 65 -1.92 -27.02 41.00
N THR A 66 -2.88 -27.43 40.17
CA THR A 66 -4.30 -27.32 40.52
C THR A 66 -5.01 -28.66 40.59
N ASP A 67 -4.34 -29.75 40.19
CA ASP A 67 -4.88 -31.10 40.03
C ASP A 67 -6.16 -31.16 39.17
N ARG A 68 -6.33 -30.17 38.31
CA ARG A 68 -7.43 -30.06 37.35
C ARG A 68 -6.91 -29.99 35.94
N MET A 69 -7.52 -30.76 35.03
CA MET A 69 -7.13 -30.75 33.63
C MET A 69 -7.71 -29.53 32.90
N PHE A 70 -6.84 -28.67 32.41
CA PHE A 70 -7.20 -27.53 31.59
C PHE A 70 -6.60 -27.69 30.21
N VAL A 71 -7.42 -27.39 29.20
CA VAL A 71 -7.00 -27.29 27.80
C VAL A 71 -6.72 -25.81 27.52
N LYS A 72 -5.55 -25.53 26.93
CA LYS A 72 -5.25 -24.22 26.41
C LYS A 72 -6.14 -23.99 25.19
N ARG A 73 -7.06 -23.08 25.29
CA ARG A 73 -7.79 -22.58 24.15
C ARG A 73 -6.97 -21.45 23.53
N TYR A 74 -6.54 -21.66 22.30
CA TYR A 74 -5.91 -20.65 21.48
C TYR A 74 -7.00 -20.10 20.58
N GLU A 75 -7.21 -18.80 20.58
CA GLU A 75 -7.86 -18.15 19.46
C GLU A 75 -6.80 -18.07 18.35
N GLU A 76 -7.11 -18.59 17.17
CA GLU A 76 -6.20 -18.52 16.04
C GLU A 76 -6.05 -17.05 15.63
N GLU A 77 -4.96 -16.42 16.06
CA GLU A 77 -4.47 -15.22 15.42
C GLU A 77 -3.85 -15.64 14.08
N THR A 78 -4.57 -15.51 13.02
CA THR A 78 -3.94 -15.54 11.70
C THR A 78 -3.27 -14.19 11.49
N ASN A 79 -1.94 -14.15 11.54
CA ASN A 79 -1.19 -12.95 11.17
C ASN A 79 -1.67 -12.46 9.81
N LEU A 80 -2.08 -11.20 9.73
CA LEU A 80 -2.48 -10.60 8.48
C LEU A 80 -1.32 -10.73 7.48
N ARG A 81 -1.65 -11.12 6.25
CA ARG A 81 -0.70 -11.08 5.13
C ARG A 81 -1.05 -9.88 4.28
N CYS A 82 -0.14 -8.96 4.16
CA CYS A 82 -0.29 -7.79 3.31
C CYS A 82 0.65 -7.90 2.12
N GLN A 83 0.13 -7.65 0.92
CA GLN A 83 0.93 -7.47 -0.28
C GLN A 83 0.82 -6.01 -0.71
N LEU A 84 1.94 -5.31 -0.63
CA LEU A 84 2.08 -3.96 -1.17
C LEU A 84 2.37 -4.10 -2.66
N VAL A 85 1.57 -3.43 -3.49
CA VAL A 85 1.67 -3.47 -4.96
C VAL A 85 1.91 -2.05 -5.43
N LEU A 86 3.12 -1.78 -5.91
CA LEU A 86 3.53 -0.46 -6.35
C LEU A 86 3.73 -0.44 -7.85
N ASP A 87 3.10 0.54 -8.44
CA ASP A 87 3.35 0.96 -9.80
C ASP A 87 4.66 1.76 -9.85
N ALA A 88 5.60 1.29 -10.64
CA ALA A 88 6.89 1.93 -10.87
C ALA A 88 7.02 2.47 -12.31
N SER A 89 5.88 2.64 -13.00
CA SER A 89 5.82 3.25 -14.33
C SER A 89 6.37 4.67 -14.30
N ARG A 90 6.74 5.18 -15.46
CA ARG A 90 7.35 6.49 -15.56
C ARG A 90 6.39 7.63 -15.22
N SER A 91 5.10 7.47 -15.45
CA SER A 91 4.07 8.41 -15.03
C SER A 91 4.09 8.64 -13.51
N MET A 92 4.42 7.62 -12.72
CA MET A 92 4.55 7.71 -11.26
C MET A 92 5.72 8.59 -10.80
N ALA A 93 6.73 8.82 -11.63
CA ALA A 93 7.83 9.73 -11.32
C ALA A 93 7.43 11.21 -11.38
N TYR A 94 6.21 11.52 -11.85
CA TYR A 94 5.74 12.90 -11.95
C TYR A 94 5.52 13.56 -10.58
N PRO A 95 5.97 14.82 -10.41
CA PRO A 95 6.92 15.56 -11.25
C PRO A 95 8.33 14.96 -11.22
N ASP A 96 9.00 14.96 -12.37
CA ASP A 96 10.33 14.37 -12.54
C ASP A 96 11.40 14.95 -11.61
N GLY A 97 12.40 14.13 -11.27
CA GLY A 97 13.60 14.55 -10.54
C GLY A 97 13.38 14.76 -9.03
N VAL A 98 12.34 14.18 -8.46
CA VAL A 98 12.07 14.28 -7.01
C VAL A 98 12.84 13.21 -6.25
N ALA A 99 13.88 13.60 -5.53
CA ALA A 99 14.64 12.74 -4.62
C ALA A 99 13.95 12.58 -3.27
N LEU A 100 14.41 11.62 -2.45
CA LEU A 100 13.85 11.36 -1.11
C LEU A 100 13.93 12.57 -0.18
N ASP A 101 14.95 13.40 -0.30
CA ASP A 101 15.19 14.62 0.49
C ASP A 101 14.62 15.91 -0.12
N ASP A 102 14.01 15.83 -1.29
CA ASP A 102 13.29 16.96 -1.88
C ASP A 102 12.00 17.24 -1.08
N ASP A 103 11.64 18.51 -0.90
CA ASP A 103 10.36 18.89 -0.29
C ASP A 103 9.17 18.60 -1.21
N ARG A 104 9.40 18.50 -2.52
CA ARG A 104 8.38 18.12 -3.49
C ARG A 104 7.99 16.65 -3.33
N MET A 105 6.76 16.33 -3.68
CA MET A 105 6.21 14.97 -3.64
C MET A 105 5.88 14.50 -5.04
N SER A 106 6.52 13.43 -5.52
CA SER A 106 6.06 12.69 -6.70
C SER A 106 5.14 11.55 -6.28
N LYS A 107 4.35 11.03 -7.23
CA LYS A 107 3.49 9.87 -6.98
C LYS A 107 4.31 8.66 -6.51
N LEU A 108 5.45 8.41 -7.14
CA LEU A 108 6.37 7.33 -6.75
C LEU A 108 6.92 7.53 -5.33
N LYS A 109 7.40 8.74 -5.01
CA LYS A 109 7.88 9.06 -3.67
C LYS A 109 6.79 8.88 -2.62
N PHE A 110 5.56 9.32 -2.92
CA PHE A 110 4.41 9.09 -2.05
C PHE A 110 4.18 7.59 -1.81
N ALA A 111 4.14 6.78 -2.89
CA ALA A 111 3.94 5.33 -2.80
C ALA A 111 5.03 4.64 -1.97
N VAL A 112 6.30 5.03 -2.17
CA VAL A 112 7.45 4.51 -1.42
C VAL A 112 7.34 4.86 0.06
N LEU A 113 7.08 6.12 0.41
CA LEU A 113 6.95 6.56 1.81
C LEU A 113 5.73 5.96 2.49
N ALA A 114 4.60 5.85 1.79
CA ALA A 114 3.39 5.20 2.31
C ALA A 114 3.63 3.72 2.58
N SER A 115 4.28 3.02 1.64
CA SER A 115 4.64 1.62 1.80
C SER A 115 5.61 1.40 2.94
N ALA A 116 6.61 2.25 3.09
CA ALA A 116 7.56 2.20 4.19
C ALA A 116 6.86 2.38 5.56
N ALA A 117 5.94 3.33 5.67
CA ALA A 117 5.15 3.54 6.89
C ALA A 117 4.26 2.32 7.20
N LEU A 118 3.64 1.72 6.18
CA LEU A 118 2.84 0.51 6.33
C LEU A 118 3.69 -0.71 6.75
N ILE A 119 4.87 -0.90 6.17
CA ILE A 119 5.81 -1.95 6.59
C ILE A 119 6.14 -1.81 8.08
N GLU A 120 6.44 -0.59 8.55
CA GLU A 120 6.72 -0.33 9.96
C GLU A 120 5.50 -0.64 10.84
N LEU A 121 4.30 -0.25 10.41
CA LEU A 121 3.06 -0.51 11.13
C LEU A 121 2.80 -2.02 11.27
N PHE A 122 2.88 -2.77 10.15
CA PHE A 122 2.72 -4.24 10.15
C PHE A 122 3.82 -4.95 10.95
N ARG A 123 5.05 -4.44 10.88
CA ARG A 123 6.15 -4.96 11.72
C ARG A 123 5.84 -4.88 13.22
N ARG A 124 5.25 -3.77 13.67
CA ARG A 124 4.84 -3.60 15.08
C ARG A 124 3.72 -4.55 15.48
N GLN A 125 2.85 -4.90 14.53
CA GLN A 125 1.75 -5.84 14.72
C GLN A 125 2.16 -7.31 14.52
N ARG A 126 3.41 -7.56 14.14
CA ARG A 126 3.93 -8.89 13.78
C ARG A 126 3.25 -9.51 12.56
N ASP A 127 2.62 -8.70 11.73
CA ASP A 127 2.00 -9.10 10.48
C ASP A 127 3.05 -9.36 9.39
N ALA A 128 2.67 -10.16 8.40
CA ALA A 128 3.53 -10.50 7.29
C ALA A 128 3.32 -9.52 6.11
N VAL A 129 4.41 -8.99 5.57
CA VAL A 129 4.37 -8.04 4.44
C VAL A 129 5.19 -8.57 3.28
N GLY A 130 4.64 -8.47 2.08
CA GLY A 130 5.31 -8.68 0.81
C GLY A 130 5.25 -7.42 -0.06
N LEU A 131 6.07 -7.38 -1.08
CA LEU A 131 6.18 -6.28 -2.04
C LEU A 131 6.11 -6.84 -3.46
N SER A 132 5.28 -6.23 -4.29
CA SER A 132 5.26 -6.42 -5.73
C SER A 132 5.52 -5.06 -6.39
N LEU A 133 6.44 -5.03 -7.33
CA LEU A 133 6.73 -3.87 -8.16
C LEU A 133 6.41 -4.22 -9.59
N PHE A 134 5.72 -3.35 -10.27
CA PHE A 134 5.42 -3.51 -11.68
C PHE A 134 5.59 -2.17 -12.42
N ALA A 135 6.01 -2.27 -13.67
CA ALA A 135 5.98 -1.19 -14.64
C ALA A 135 5.42 -1.76 -15.95
N GLU A 136 6.25 -2.33 -16.80
CA GLU A 136 5.83 -3.05 -18.01
C GLU A 136 5.43 -4.49 -17.75
N SER A 137 6.10 -5.06 -16.78
CA SER A 137 5.96 -6.43 -16.32
C SER A 137 5.98 -6.47 -14.82
N LEU A 138 5.82 -7.64 -14.27
CA LEU A 138 6.09 -7.86 -12.86
C LEU A 138 7.61 -7.90 -12.63
N ASP A 139 8.18 -6.78 -12.17
CA ASP A 139 9.64 -6.64 -11.98
C ASP A 139 10.12 -7.30 -10.70
N LEU A 140 9.30 -7.27 -9.67
CA LEU A 140 9.59 -7.88 -8.38
C LEU A 140 8.33 -8.43 -7.74
N GLN A 141 8.42 -9.63 -7.19
CA GLN A 141 7.43 -10.15 -6.27
C GLN A 141 8.08 -10.88 -5.12
N THR A 142 7.82 -10.43 -3.90
CA THR A 142 8.29 -11.08 -2.70
C THR A 142 7.14 -11.70 -1.93
N PRO A 143 7.31 -12.89 -1.33
CA PRO A 143 6.30 -13.45 -0.45
C PRO A 143 6.16 -12.62 0.83
N ALA A 144 4.94 -12.56 1.37
CA ALA A 144 4.71 -11.90 2.66
C ALA A 144 5.40 -12.64 3.80
N ARG A 145 6.29 -11.94 4.54
CA ARG A 145 7.02 -12.45 5.70
C ARG A 145 7.12 -11.39 6.79
N SER A 146 7.27 -11.84 8.05
CA SER A 146 7.38 -10.97 9.24
C SER A 146 8.80 -10.87 9.81
N SER A 147 9.80 -11.46 9.17
CA SER A 147 11.18 -11.43 9.68
C SER A 147 11.84 -10.07 9.46
N ARG A 148 12.67 -9.65 10.44
CA ARG A 148 13.39 -8.37 10.37
C ARG A 148 14.30 -8.24 9.14
N ALA A 149 14.98 -9.32 8.75
CA ALA A 149 15.81 -9.34 7.56
C ALA A 149 14.98 -9.10 6.28
N HIS A 150 13.76 -9.65 6.22
CA HIS A 150 12.87 -9.43 5.11
C HIS A 150 12.39 -7.98 5.04
N HIS A 151 11.96 -7.38 6.16
CA HIS A 151 11.56 -5.98 6.19
C HIS A 151 12.70 -5.05 5.73
N ARG A 152 13.93 -5.31 6.18
CA ARG A 152 15.09 -4.53 5.73
C ARG A 152 15.28 -4.62 4.22
N MET A 153 15.21 -5.83 3.66
CA MET A 153 15.28 -6.02 2.21
C MET A 153 14.16 -5.25 1.47
N LEU A 154 12.92 -5.16 2.04
CA LEU A 154 11.85 -4.38 1.45
C LEU A 154 12.18 -2.87 1.45
N TYR A 155 12.75 -2.33 2.54
CA TYR A 155 13.18 -0.93 2.58
C TYR A 155 14.27 -0.65 1.55
N ASP A 156 15.28 -1.53 1.43
CA ASP A 156 16.36 -1.38 0.44
C ASP A 156 15.79 -1.36 -0.99
N LYS A 157 14.79 -2.20 -1.29
CA LYS A 157 14.13 -2.23 -2.60
C LYS A 157 13.33 -0.95 -2.87
N LEU A 158 12.59 -0.46 -1.88
CA LEU A 158 11.81 0.78 -1.99
C LEU A 158 12.73 2.00 -2.16
N GLU A 159 13.85 2.07 -1.45
CA GLU A 159 14.82 3.16 -1.56
C GLU A 159 15.49 3.16 -2.95
N GLY A 160 15.75 1.99 -3.51
CA GLY A 160 16.27 1.81 -4.87
C GLY A 160 15.39 2.45 -5.93
N LEU A 161 14.06 2.39 -5.79
CA LEU A 161 13.13 3.00 -6.75
C LEU A 161 13.27 4.52 -6.89
N LEU A 162 13.77 5.19 -5.85
CA LEU A 162 13.96 6.65 -5.87
C LEU A 162 15.34 7.06 -6.37
N THR A 163 16.27 6.13 -6.49
CA THR A 163 17.66 6.39 -6.90
C THR A 163 17.95 5.95 -8.32
N GLU A 164 17.24 4.95 -8.81
CA GLU A 164 17.41 4.42 -10.16
C GLU A 164 16.42 5.10 -11.11
N PRO A 165 16.87 5.69 -12.21
CA PRO A 165 15.97 6.25 -13.21
C PRO A 165 15.17 5.13 -13.88
N SER A 166 13.85 5.27 -13.92
CA SER A 166 13.00 4.40 -14.73
C SER A 166 13.32 4.59 -16.20
N GLU A 167 13.78 3.54 -16.87
CA GLU A 167 13.89 3.57 -18.33
C GLU A 167 12.48 3.58 -18.96
N PRO A 168 12.27 4.28 -20.08
CA PRO A 168 10.97 4.28 -20.76
C PRO A 168 10.71 2.88 -21.33
N ARG A 169 9.61 2.29 -20.89
CA ARG A 169 9.18 0.96 -21.34
C ARG A 169 7.66 0.96 -21.45
N PRO A 170 7.03 0.34 -22.48
CA PRO A 170 5.57 0.29 -22.61
C PRO A 170 4.94 -0.59 -21.52
N THR A 171 3.98 -0.10 -20.79
CA THR A 171 3.43 -0.74 -19.58
C THR A 171 2.35 -1.77 -19.90
N SER A 172 2.42 -2.96 -19.27
CA SER A 172 1.32 -3.92 -19.21
C SER A 172 0.88 -4.15 -17.76
N ALA A 173 0.38 -3.09 -17.12
CA ALA A 173 -0.13 -3.14 -15.75
C ALA A 173 -1.17 -4.24 -15.54
N ILE A 174 -2.00 -4.50 -16.55
CA ILE A 174 -3.05 -5.53 -16.52
C ILE A 174 -2.44 -6.92 -16.31
N ASP A 175 -1.45 -7.30 -17.13
CA ASP A 175 -0.81 -8.60 -17.04
C ASP A 175 -0.04 -8.77 -15.72
N ALA A 176 0.62 -7.71 -15.26
CA ALA A 176 1.29 -7.71 -13.97
C ALA A 176 0.32 -7.92 -12.81
N LEU A 177 -0.83 -7.25 -12.81
CA LEU A 177 -1.87 -7.42 -11.78
C LEU A 177 -2.45 -8.83 -11.79
N HIS A 178 -2.64 -9.46 -12.97
CA HIS A 178 -3.05 -10.85 -13.07
C HIS A 178 -2.00 -11.81 -12.46
N GLN A 179 -0.72 -11.62 -12.75
CA GLN A 179 0.37 -12.43 -12.18
C GLN A 179 0.45 -12.27 -10.66
N ILE A 180 0.30 -11.04 -10.15
CA ILE A 180 0.26 -10.76 -8.71
C ILE A 180 -0.90 -11.49 -8.04
N ALA A 181 -2.09 -11.50 -8.68
CA ALA A 181 -3.27 -12.19 -8.17
C ALA A 181 -3.05 -13.70 -8.02
N GLU A 182 -2.39 -14.33 -8.99
CA GLU A 182 -2.10 -15.76 -8.98
C GLU A 182 -1.06 -16.15 -7.93
N ALA A 183 -0.04 -15.31 -7.76
CA ALA A 183 1.07 -15.62 -6.86
C ALA A 183 0.82 -15.20 -5.40
N THR A 184 -0.20 -14.37 -5.15
CA THR A 184 -0.52 -13.92 -3.78
C THR A 184 -1.32 -14.98 -3.02
N PRO A 185 -0.89 -15.39 -1.79
CA PRO A 185 -1.61 -16.38 -0.99
C PRO A 185 -3.02 -15.92 -0.64
N ARG A 186 -3.99 -16.82 -0.67
CA ARG A 186 -5.41 -16.54 -0.37
C ARG A 186 -5.61 -15.78 0.94
N ARG A 187 -6.65 -14.94 1.01
CA ARG A 187 -7.02 -14.13 2.20
C ARG A 187 -5.91 -13.17 2.61
N SER A 188 -5.32 -12.48 1.65
CA SER A 188 -4.37 -11.40 1.89
C SER A 188 -5.04 -10.04 1.75
N LEU A 189 -4.50 -9.05 2.43
CA LEU A 189 -4.76 -7.64 2.15
C LEU A 189 -3.82 -7.21 1.03
N ILE A 190 -4.37 -6.63 -0.04
CA ILE A 190 -3.61 -6.13 -1.18
C ILE A 190 -3.80 -4.62 -1.25
N LEU A 191 -2.72 -3.87 -1.13
CA LEU A 191 -2.72 -2.41 -1.19
C LEU A 191 -2.01 -1.99 -2.48
N VAL A 192 -2.76 -1.45 -3.43
CA VAL A 192 -2.27 -1.03 -4.74
C VAL A 192 -2.04 0.48 -4.72
N PHE A 193 -0.85 0.92 -5.12
CA PHE A 193 -0.47 2.32 -5.30
C PHE A 193 -0.15 2.57 -6.76
N SER A 194 -1.03 3.30 -7.47
CA SER A 194 -0.89 3.58 -8.90
C SER A 194 -1.71 4.81 -9.27
N ASP A 195 -1.34 5.49 -10.34
CA ASP A 195 -2.17 6.53 -10.95
C ASP A 195 -3.18 5.96 -11.96
N LEU A 196 -2.98 4.71 -12.40
CA LEU A 196 -3.85 3.98 -13.33
C LEU A 196 -4.16 4.75 -14.63
N LEU A 197 -3.36 5.77 -14.96
CA LEU A 197 -3.59 6.64 -16.11
C LEU A 197 -3.24 5.98 -17.44
N ASP A 198 -2.25 5.10 -17.43
CA ASP A 198 -1.74 4.40 -18.61
C ASP A 198 -2.82 3.56 -19.34
N ARG A 199 -3.92 3.23 -18.68
CA ARG A 199 -5.04 2.43 -19.21
C ARG A 199 -6.38 3.16 -19.24
N ALA A 200 -6.35 4.48 -19.32
CA ALA A 200 -7.55 5.27 -19.52
C ALA A 200 -8.34 4.89 -20.79
N GLU A 201 -7.70 4.20 -21.73
CA GLU A 201 -8.30 3.74 -22.99
C GLU A 201 -9.11 2.45 -22.84
N ASP A 202 -8.75 1.55 -21.89
CA ASP A 202 -9.49 0.32 -21.58
C ASP A 202 -9.77 0.15 -20.08
N PRO A 203 -10.72 0.92 -19.53
CA PRO A 203 -11.09 0.82 -18.12
C PRO A 203 -11.67 -0.55 -17.75
N GLU A 204 -12.20 -1.31 -18.73
CA GLU A 204 -12.82 -2.61 -18.46
C GLU A 204 -11.78 -3.69 -18.20
N ALA A 205 -10.73 -3.73 -18.99
CA ALA A 205 -9.62 -4.64 -18.77
C ALA A 205 -8.92 -4.38 -17.44
N LEU A 206 -8.73 -3.10 -17.06
CA LEU A 206 -8.16 -2.73 -15.76
C LEU A 206 -9.04 -3.20 -14.59
N VAL A 207 -10.36 -2.94 -14.67
CA VAL A 207 -11.31 -3.40 -13.64
C VAL A 207 -11.31 -4.91 -13.55
N SER A 208 -11.22 -5.64 -14.67
CA SER A 208 -11.11 -7.11 -14.69
C SER A 208 -9.85 -7.61 -13.97
N ALA A 209 -8.70 -6.95 -14.16
CA ALA A 209 -7.47 -7.30 -13.47
C ALA A 209 -7.56 -7.05 -11.95
N LEU A 210 -8.17 -5.92 -11.55
CA LEU A 210 -8.44 -5.62 -10.13
C LEU A 210 -9.44 -6.61 -9.51
N GLN A 211 -10.45 -7.06 -10.27
CA GLN A 211 -11.35 -8.14 -9.85
C GLN A 211 -10.62 -9.46 -9.63
N HIS A 212 -9.66 -9.77 -10.49
CA HIS A 212 -8.84 -10.97 -10.31
C HIS A 212 -8.05 -10.93 -9.02
N LEU A 213 -7.51 -9.76 -8.63
CA LEU A 213 -6.93 -9.58 -7.29
C LEU A 213 -7.93 -9.88 -6.17
N ARG A 214 -9.21 -9.62 -6.36
CA ARG A 214 -10.27 -9.89 -5.36
C ARG A 214 -10.68 -11.36 -5.28
N HIS A 215 -10.41 -12.15 -6.34
CA HIS A 215 -10.95 -13.51 -6.51
C HIS A 215 -10.65 -14.46 -5.33
N ASN A 216 -9.42 -14.50 -4.84
CA ASN A 216 -8.99 -15.44 -3.81
C ASN A 216 -9.38 -15.02 -2.36
N LYS A 217 -10.50 -14.29 -2.21
CA LYS A 217 -10.95 -13.71 -0.93
C LYS A 217 -9.94 -12.71 -0.36
N HIS A 218 -9.21 -12.04 -1.26
CA HIS A 218 -8.37 -10.93 -0.87
C HIS A 218 -9.24 -9.72 -0.54
N GLU A 219 -8.75 -8.91 0.36
CA GLU A 219 -9.20 -7.54 0.55
C GLU A 219 -8.31 -6.65 -0.32
N VAL A 220 -8.91 -5.87 -1.20
CA VAL A 220 -8.16 -5.04 -2.15
C VAL A 220 -8.50 -3.58 -1.90
N VAL A 221 -7.48 -2.77 -1.75
CA VAL A 221 -7.57 -1.32 -1.62
C VAL A 221 -6.68 -0.68 -2.68
N VAL A 222 -7.24 0.23 -3.45
CA VAL A 222 -6.54 1.00 -4.46
C VAL A 222 -6.34 2.43 -3.94
N PHE A 223 -5.10 2.83 -3.78
CA PHE A 223 -4.70 4.21 -3.59
C PHE A 223 -4.41 4.82 -4.96
N HIS A 224 -5.37 5.57 -5.47
CA HIS A 224 -5.27 6.24 -6.77
C HIS A 224 -4.54 7.56 -6.60
N LEU A 225 -3.29 7.60 -7.06
CA LEU A 225 -2.35 8.69 -6.81
C LEU A 225 -2.37 9.72 -7.93
N LEU A 226 -2.68 10.96 -7.61
CA LEU A 226 -2.72 12.06 -8.58
C LEU A 226 -2.13 13.33 -7.97
N ASP A 227 -1.58 14.18 -8.82
CA ASP A 227 -1.34 15.59 -8.50
C ASP A 227 -2.62 16.38 -8.81
N ALA A 228 -3.29 16.86 -7.75
CA ALA A 228 -4.58 17.53 -7.90
C ALA A 228 -4.46 18.76 -8.78
N SER A 229 -3.37 19.52 -8.69
CA SER A 229 -3.22 20.78 -9.38
C SER A 229 -3.05 20.62 -10.89
N THR A 230 -2.26 19.65 -11.32
CA THR A 230 -1.89 19.48 -12.73
C THR A 230 -2.66 18.38 -13.42
N GLU A 231 -2.95 17.27 -12.75
CA GLU A 231 -3.61 16.09 -13.35
C GLU A 231 -5.14 16.11 -13.15
N VAL A 232 -5.65 16.79 -12.11
CA VAL A 232 -7.10 16.88 -11.89
C VAL A 232 -7.63 18.24 -12.39
N ASP A 233 -7.06 19.34 -11.87
CA ASP A 233 -7.54 20.70 -12.17
C ASP A 233 -6.97 21.28 -13.44
N PHE A 234 -5.96 20.64 -14.03
CA PHE A 234 -5.22 21.11 -15.20
C PHE A 234 -4.76 22.57 -15.07
N SER A 235 -4.17 22.90 -13.92
CA SER A 235 -3.77 24.25 -13.55
C SER A 235 -2.37 24.56 -14.07
N PHE A 236 -2.29 24.89 -15.37
CA PHE A 236 -1.07 25.35 -16.02
C PHE A 236 -1.16 26.84 -16.35
N PRO A 237 -0.02 27.56 -16.42
CA PRO A 237 0.01 28.95 -16.88
C PRO A 237 -0.58 29.09 -18.28
N ASP A 238 -1.37 30.15 -18.52
CA ASP A 238 -2.00 30.41 -19.83
C ASP A 238 -0.98 30.96 -20.82
N ARG A 239 -0.13 30.08 -21.31
CA ARG A 239 0.87 30.31 -22.34
C ARG A 239 1.09 29.02 -23.14
N PRO A 240 1.60 29.12 -24.41
CA PRO A 240 1.96 27.92 -25.17
C PRO A 240 2.87 27.02 -24.35
N THR A 241 2.37 25.85 -24.01
CA THR A 241 3.08 24.87 -23.16
C THR A 241 3.33 23.60 -23.97
N ARG A 242 4.53 23.05 -23.83
CA ARG A 242 4.90 21.75 -24.38
C ARG A 242 4.60 20.69 -23.34
N PHE A 243 3.65 19.84 -23.63
CA PHE A 243 3.35 18.64 -22.87
C PHE A 243 4.12 17.47 -23.47
N VAL A 244 4.69 16.65 -22.64
CA VAL A 244 5.42 15.44 -23.02
C VAL A 244 4.76 14.26 -22.31
N ASP A 245 4.34 13.28 -23.08
CA ASP A 245 3.89 12.02 -22.53
C ASP A 245 5.10 11.30 -21.90
N LEU A 246 5.01 10.96 -20.63
CA LEU A 246 6.13 10.38 -19.91
C LEU A 246 6.40 8.93 -20.31
N GLU A 247 5.39 8.21 -20.81
CA GLU A 247 5.53 6.81 -21.22
C GLU A 247 6.02 6.69 -22.68
N THR A 248 5.43 7.44 -23.59
CA THR A 248 5.75 7.34 -25.03
C THR A 248 6.81 8.34 -25.49
N GLY A 249 7.00 9.43 -24.76
CA GLY A 249 7.86 10.55 -25.14
C GLY A 249 7.24 11.44 -26.23
N GLU A 250 5.97 11.24 -26.60
CA GLU A 250 5.29 12.10 -27.55
C GLU A 250 5.13 13.51 -27.02
N GLU A 251 5.27 14.49 -27.91
CA GLU A 251 5.19 15.91 -27.57
C GLU A 251 3.97 16.57 -28.18
N LEU A 252 3.22 17.29 -27.37
CA LEU A 252 2.09 18.10 -27.80
C LEU A 252 2.26 19.55 -27.35
N LYS A 253 2.21 20.51 -28.30
CA LYS A 253 2.22 21.94 -28.00
C LYS A 253 0.81 22.49 -28.11
N LEU A 254 0.30 23.05 -27.03
CA LEU A 254 -1.05 23.64 -26.99
C LEU A 254 -1.13 24.77 -25.95
N HIS A 255 -2.20 25.54 -26.02
CA HIS A 255 -2.60 26.47 -24.95
C HIS A 255 -3.44 25.71 -23.93
N PRO A 256 -3.04 25.65 -22.65
CA PRO A 256 -3.78 24.90 -21.63
C PRO A 256 -5.24 25.33 -21.49
N SER A 257 -5.52 26.62 -21.64
CA SER A 257 -6.89 27.18 -21.58
C SER A 257 -7.84 26.59 -22.61
N GLU A 258 -7.35 26.20 -23.80
CA GLU A 258 -8.18 25.67 -24.89
C GLU A 258 -8.70 24.26 -24.63
N VAL A 259 -7.97 23.47 -23.83
CA VAL A 259 -8.29 22.05 -23.59
C VAL A 259 -8.72 21.76 -22.18
N ARG A 260 -8.52 22.70 -21.25
CA ARG A 260 -8.74 22.50 -19.81
C ARG A 260 -10.12 21.96 -19.47
N GLU A 261 -11.18 22.57 -19.99
CA GLU A 261 -12.55 22.18 -19.65
C GLU A 261 -12.84 20.75 -20.09
N ALA A 262 -12.50 20.39 -21.33
CA ALA A 262 -12.68 19.05 -21.87
C ALA A 262 -11.83 18.01 -21.14
N TYR A 263 -10.60 18.37 -20.75
CA TYR A 263 -9.71 17.50 -20.00
C TYR A 263 -10.27 17.20 -18.59
N VAL A 264 -10.65 18.25 -17.85
CA VAL A 264 -11.19 18.12 -16.48
C VAL A 264 -12.47 17.28 -16.48
N GLU A 265 -13.36 17.50 -17.45
CA GLU A 265 -14.58 16.70 -17.59
C GLU A 265 -14.26 15.21 -17.86
N ARG A 266 -13.33 14.95 -18.79
CA ARG A 266 -12.91 13.58 -19.12
C ARG A 266 -12.26 12.89 -17.92
N MET A 267 -11.38 13.58 -17.20
CA MET A 267 -10.71 13.05 -16.00
C MET A 267 -11.72 12.73 -14.89
N ALA A 268 -12.64 13.65 -14.60
CA ALA A 268 -13.67 13.44 -13.60
C ALA A 268 -14.57 12.23 -13.94
N LYS A 269 -14.93 12.08 -15.23
CA LYS A 269 -15.71 10.93 -15.71
C LYS A 269 -14.95 9.62 -15.55
N LEU A 270 -13.65 9.59 -15.90
CA LEU A 270 -12.80 8.41 -15.76
C LEU A 270 -12.70 7.99 -14.29
N GLN A 271 -12.32 8.91 -13.40
CA GLN A 271 -12.21 8.65 -11.96
C GLN A 271 -13.51 8.13 -11.37
N LYS A 272 -14.63 8.75 -11.72
CA LYS A 272 -15.96 8.31 -11.27
C LYS A 272 -16.25 6.88 -11.75
N THR A 273 -16.00 6.60 -13.03
CA THR A 273 -16.24 5.26 -13.62
C THR A 273 -15.43 4.19 -12.92
N LEU A 274 -14.13 4.43 -12.70
CA LEU A 274 -13.24 3.48 -12.02
C LEU A 274 -13.68 3.26 -10.57
N ARG A 275 -13.96 4.33 -9.83
CA ARG A 275 -14.44 4.26 -8.44
C ARG A 275 -15.74 3.49 -8.31
N ASP A 276 -16.73 3.80 -9.14
CA ASP A 276 -18.06 3.16 -9.08
C ASP A 276 -17.94 1.66 -9.41
N ARG A 277 -17.14 1.30 -10.42
CA ARG A 277 -16.92 -0.10 -10.79
C ARG A 277 -16.12 -0.86 -9.73
N CYS A 278 -15.05 -0.30 -9.20
CA CYS A 278 -14.30 -0.91 -8.11
C CYS A 278 -15.18 -1.14 -6.88
N GLY A 279 -16.01 -0.15 -6.50
CA GLY A 279 -16.96 -0.25 -5.40
C GLY A 279 -18.02 -1.36 -5.62
N ALA A 280 -18.53 -1.51 -6.84
CA ALA A 280 -19.47 -2.58 -7.19
C ALA A 280 -18.88 -3.99 -7.01
N HIS A 281 -17.55 -4.12 -7.10
CA HIS A 281 -16.83 -5.38 -6.90
C HIS A 281 -16.21 -5.53 -5.50
N GLY A 282 -16.54 -4.63 -4.56
CA GLY A 282 -16.04 -4.67 -3.18
C GLY A 282 -14.54 -4.39 -3.09
N ILE A 283 -14.00 -3.59 -4.02
CA ILE A 283 -12.65 -3.04 -3.99
C ILE A 283 -12.74 -1.64 -3.39
N ASP A 284 -12.00 -1.40 -2.31
CA ASP A 284 -11.94 -0.08 -1.69
C ASP A 284 -11.10 0.87 -2.55
N TRP A 285 -11.64 2.07 -2.79
CA TRP A 285 -11.00 3.10 -3.58
C TRP A 285 -10.70 4.32 -2.72
N VAL A 286 -9.44 4.77 -2.76
CA VAL A 286 -8.97 5.93 -2.02
C VAL A 286 -8.34 6.91 -3.02
N ASP A 287 -9.00 8.04 -3.27
CA ASP A 287 -8.40 9.12 -4.06
C ASP A 287 -7.35 9.82 -3.22
N VAL A 288 -6.18 9.98 -3.80
CA VAL A 288 -5.02 10.56 -3.14
C VAL A 288 -4.49 11.72 -3.94
N ASP A 289 -4.55 12.91 -3.37
CA ASP A 289 -3.74 14.04 -3.81
C ASP A 289 -2.38 13.94 -3.11
N VAL A 290 -1.33 13.67 -3.90
CA VAL A 290 0.02 13.46 -3.35
C VAL A 290 0.58 14.70 -2.66
N SER A 291 0.09 15.90 -3.01
CA SER A 291 0.49 17.17 -2.38
C SER A 291 0.11 17.25 -0.90
N GLN A 292 -0.89 16.50 -0.45
CA GLN A 292 -1.31 16.46 0.96
C GLN A 292 -0.32 15.73 1.87
N GLY A 293 0.62 14.98 1.28
CA GLY A 293 1.56 14.17 2.02
C GLY A 293 0.98 12.84 2.52
N VAL A 294 1.86 11.94 2.92
CA VAL A 294 1.52 10.54 3.24
C VAL A 294 0.67 10.40 4.50
N LEU A 295 1.03 11.13 5.57
CA LEU A 295 0.42 10.92 6.88
C LEU A 295 -1.08 11.21 6.92
N PRO A 296 -1.58 12.35 6.42
CA PRO A 296 -3.03 12.63 6.42
C PRO A 296 -3.83 11.56 5.68
N VAL A 297 -3.32 11.08 4.54
CA VAL A 297 -3.98 10.06 3.73
C VAL A 297 -4.06 8.72 4.47
N LEU A 298 -2.93 8.24 5.01
CA LEU A 298 -2.90 6.99 5.77
C LEU A 298 -3.75 7.07 7.04
N ILE A 299 -3.72 8.19 7.77
CA ILE A 299 -4.58 8.40 8.94
C ILE A 299 -6.06 8.31 8.55
N GLY A 300 -6.46 8.98 7.47
CA GLY A 300 -7.84 8.94 6.97
C GLY A 300 -8.29 7.52 6.64
N TYR A 301 -7.48 6.78 5.88
CA TYR A 301 -7.74 5.39 5.52
C TYR A 301 -7.83 4.48 6.76
N LEU A 302 -6.82 4.52 7.63
CA LEU A 302 -6.74 3.66 8.81
C LEU A 302 -7.86 3.95 9.81
N THR A 303 -8.24 5.22 9.97
CA THR A 303 -9.38 5.61 10.81
C THR A 303 -10.71 5.10 10.26
N LYS A 304 -10.91 5.17 8.93
CA LYS A 304 -12.09 4.58 8.27
C LYS A 304 -12.12 3.07 8.48
N ARG A 305 -11.00 2.39 8.28
CA ARG A 305 -10.88 0.95 8.45
C ARG A 305 -11.16 0.51 9.90
N ALA A 306 -10.61 1.20 10.90
CA ALA A 306 -10.85 0.88 12.31
C ALA A 306 -12.31 1.05 12.78
N LYS A 307 -13.15 1.74 12.00
CA LYS A 307 -14.59 1.87 12.27
C LYS A 307 -15.44 0.77 11.63
N LEU A 308 -14.87 0.02 10.68
CA LEU A 308 -15.54 -1.06 9.97
C LEU A 308 -15.40 -2.42 10.67
N PHE A 309 -14.43 -2.52 11.58
CA PHE A 309 -14.12 -3.69 12.40
C PHE A 309 -14.08 -3.32 13.90
#